data_d5964e9b3f62d27357f1f0dfde8a1948
#
_entry.id   d5964e9b3f62d27357f1f0dfde8a1948
#
_cell.length_a   1.000
_cell.length_b   1.000
_cell.length_c   1.000
_cell.angle_alpha   90.00
_cell.angle_beta   90.00
_cell.angle_gamma   90.00
#
_symmetry.space_group_name_H-M   'P 1'
#
loop_
_entity.id
_entity.type
_entity.pdbx_description
1 polymer ?
#
loop_
_entity_poly.entity_id
_entity_poly.type
_entity_poly.pdbx_seq_one_letter_code
_entity_poly.pdbx_strand_id
1 'polypeptide(L)'
;MKMKFQFFMFATCIATGLFAQTQVNPKIMEVTVFSNAAEIKSIASVNAGAGITSIVCLDISGNMQVNSLKLNPSEGVEITGFSVESYYLLPETLIPEYKRMNDSITMLNNTIITLRNKQEAYQAEKNLLMANQSIGGDQNGVTLQELKSISDFYRERLLAINNELSKLTDEISKLEKQMSEISNRMTIASYKHESSRKKVYIDISSESAAKVEIELRYLVGKCGWAATYDLIAEDINMPVKLKYKANVLNNSGIDWNNVQLILSTLDPLKGASAPVLTPWYLDFTADEYNYQDQYRYSRSSNEIEYKSEQMTPGQIMDPNQAYDNISVSELSTEFIINRKYSIPSDQKPFKIDITEYDLNAEYKYVTIPKLETKAYLLARITGWEKYELIDGDMNVYYSNSYIGVSRLNTNTVNDTLDLSLGRDNKIMVTRIKMEDFSSKSFLGNNRKESNTYQIQIKNNKGTPVNIEVVDQIPVSQESEIEVGVNEISAGAYNPITGLVKWNTELKPATSQKFTISYWVKYPKNKPVQMSRKRAVAAPRF
;
A
#
# COMPACT_ATOMS: atom_id res chain seq x y z
N MET A 1 -97.90 -10.77 1.24
CA MET A 1 -97.05 -9.93 2.07
C MET A 1 -95.55 -10.23 1.67
N LYS A 2 -94.97 -9.42 0.79
CA LYS A 2 -93.58 -9.62 0.29
C LYS A 2 -92.64 -8.65 1.00
N MET A 3 -91.79 -9.18 1.88
CA MET A 3 -90.74 -8.44 2.57
C MET A 3 -89.54 -8.30 1.65
N LYS A 4 -89.19 -7.06 1.27
CA LYS A 4 -87.96 -6.74 0.54
C LYS A 4 -86.83 -6.58 1.55
N PHE A 5 -85.81 -7.43 1.48
CA PHE A 5 -84.59 -7.31 2.21
C PHE A 5 -83.64 -6.43 1.36
N GLN A 6 -83.29 -5.20 1.80
CA GLN A 6 -82.30 -4.37 1.25
C GLN A 6 -80.92 -4.70 1.85
N PHE A 7 -80.03 -5.22 1.03
CA PHE A 7 -78.65 -5.52 1.38
C PHE A 7 -77.81 -4.24 1.22
N PHE A 8 -77.40 -3.63 2.34
CA PHE A 8 -76.48 -2.46 2.35
C PHE A 8 -75.06 -2.99 2.30
N MET A 9 -74.40 -2.90 1.14
CA MET A 9 -73.02 -3.31 0.92
C MET A 9 -72.11 -2.14 1.33
N PHE A 10 -71.52 -2.24 2.53
CA PHE A 10 -70.53 -1.31 3.03
C PHE A 10 -69.19 -1.65 2.32
N ALA A 11 -68.82 -0.90 1.31
CA ALA A 11 -67.51 -1.00 0.68
C ALA A 11 -66.47 -0.28 1.56
N THR A 12 -65.79 -1.03 2.42
CA THR A 12 -64.58 -0.57 3.08
C THR A 12 -63.46 -0.45 2.05
N CYS A 13 -63.21 0.73 1.55
CA CYS A 13 -61.98 1.05 0.82
C CYS A 13 -60.80 0.98 1.82
N ILE A 14 -60.10 -0.16 1.86
CA ILE A 14 -58.77 -0.24 2.45
C ILE A 14 -57.85 0.49 1.47
N ALA A 15 -57.59 1.77 1.74
CA ALA A 15 -56.54 2.52 1.09
C ALA A 15 -55.21 1.93 1.57
N THR A 16 -54.69 0.92 0.84
CA THR A 16 -53.26 0.56 0.95
C THR A 16 -52.47 1.73 0.42
N GLY A 17 -52.03 2.61 1.34
CA GLY A 17 -51.05 3.66 1.00
C GLY A 17 -49.78 2.99 0.50
N LEU A 18 -49.57 2.98 -0.78
CA LEU A 18 -48.28 2.76 -1.38
C LEU A 18 -47.40 3.93 -0.89
N PHE A 19 -46.65 3.71 0.22
CA PHE A 19 -45.60 4.65 0.61
C PHE A 19 -44.55 4.60 -0.50
N ALA A 20 -44.55 5.62 -1.35
CA ALA A 20 -43.51 5.80 -2.37
C ALA A 20 -42.19 6.06 -1.63
N GLN A 21 -41.27 5.09 -1.68
CA GLN A 21 -39.92 5.26 -1.16
C GLN A 21 -39.19 6.34 -1.99
N THR A 22 -38.71 7.37 -1.31
CA THR A 22 -37.93 8.44 -1.96
C THR A 22 -36.47 7.98 -2.05
N GLN A 23 -35.96 7.77 -3.26
CA GLN A 23 -34.57 7.43 -3.48
C GLN A 23 -33.72 8.70 -3.58
N VAL A 24 -32.55 8.69 -2.93
CA VAL A 24 -31.59 9.80 -2.95
C VAL A 24 -30.16 9.26 -2.95
N ASN A 25 -29.29 9.97 -3.69
CA ASN A 25 -27.84 9.74 -3.63
C ASN A 25 -27.22 10.80 -2.72
N PRO A 26 -26.75 10.44 -1.51
CA PRO A 26 -26.13 11.38 -0.61
C PRO A 26 -24.89 12.00 -1.21
N LYS A 27 -24.72 13.31 -1.08
CA LYS A 27 -23.54 14.02 -1.54
C LYS A 27 -22.46 13.99 -0.48
N ILE A 28 -21.27 13.47 -0.80
CA ILE A 28 -20.12 13.52 0.11
C ILE A 28 -19.65 14.96 0.22
N MET A 29 -19.53 15.45 1.44
CA MET A 29 -19.12 16.83 1.75
C MET A 29 -17.70 16.88 2.32
N GLU A 30 -17.36 15.91 3.16
CA GLU A 30 -16.13 15.87 3.95
C GLU A 30 -15.67 14.42 4.11
N VAL A 31 -14.38 14.22 4.11
CA VAL A 31 -13.77 12.90 4.38
C VAL A 31 -12.62 13.11 5.38
N THR A 32 -12.73 12.49 6.55
CA THR A 32 -11.65 12.40 7.53
C THR A 32 -10.89 11.11 7.28
N VAL A 33 -9.64 11.23 6.83
CA VAL A 33 -8.80 10.08 6.49
C VAL A 33 -7.89 9.76 7.69
N PHE A 34 -7.96 8.55 8.19
CA PHE A 34 -7.13 8.00 9.25
C PHE A 34 -5.98 7.17 8.67
N SER A 35 -5.15 6.55 9.51
CA SER A 35 -4.05 5.71 9.04
C SER A 35 -4.52 4.47 8.23
N ASN A 36 -5.66 3.86 8.58
CA ASN A 36 -6.16 2.61 8.00
C ASN A 36 -7.65 2.63 7.65
N ALA A 37 -8.31 3.77 7.73
CA ALA A 37 -9.74 3.95 7.46
C ALA A 37 -10.02 5.38 6.98
N ALA A 38 -11.26 5.64 6.58
CA ALA A 38 -11.77 7.00 6.43
C ALA A 38 -13.19 7.11 7.00
N GLU A 39 -13.53 8.25 7.59
CA GLU A 39 -14.91 8.62 7.92
C GLU A 39 -15.46 9.48 6.78
N ILE A 40 -16.58 9.06 6.23
CA ILE A 40 -17.29 9.79 5.19
C ILE A 40 -18.48 10.51 5.81
N LYS A 41 -18.53 11.83 5.60
CA LYS A 41 -19.67 12.67 5.91
C LYS A 41 -20.39 13.04 4.63
N SER A 42 -21.64 12.60 4.51
CA SER A 42 -22.49 12.88 3.36
C SER A 42 -23.86 13.44 3.78
N ILE A 43 -24.49 14.17 2.89
CA ILE A 43 -25.81 14.80 3.12
C ILE A 43 -26.80 14.29 2.08
N ALA A 44 -27.90 13.73 2.58
CA ALA A 44 -29.09 13.39 1.80
C ALA A 44 -30.13 14.49 1.97
N SER A 45 -30.55 15.12 0.86
CA SER A 45 -31.60 16.15 0.87
C SER A 45 -32.85 15.60 0.22
N VAL A 46 -33.97 15.60 0.95
CA VAL A 46 -35.26 15.08 0.46
C VAL A 46 -36.39 16.04 0.85
N ASN A 47 -37.48 16.02 0.10
CA ASN A 47 -38.72 16.69 0.49
C ASN A 47 -39.60 15.66 1.25
N ALA A 48 -39.78 15.88 2.54
CA ALA A 48 -40.63 15.06 3.39
C ALA A 48 -42.02 15.68 3.52
N GLY A 49 -43.06 14.84 3.52
CA GLY A 49 -44.42 15.25 3.88
C GLY A 49 -44.60 15.28 5.42
N ALA A 50 -45.73 15.79 5.87
CA ALA A 50 -46.12 15.62 7.27
C ALA A 50 -46.38 14.13 7.56
N GLY A 51 -45.89 13.61 8.71
CA GLY A 51 -45.98 12.20 9.09
C GLY A 51 -44.71 11.40 8.74
N ILE A 52 -44.85 10.12 8.47
CA ILE A 52 -43.75 9.20 8.20
C ILE A 52 -43.36 9.24 6.72
N THR A 53 -42.10 9.41 6.45
CA THR A 53 -41.52 9.35 5.09
C THR A 53 -40.38 8.32 5.09
N SER A 54 -40.44 7.34 4.17
CA SER A 54 -39.38 6.34 3.96
C SER A 54 -38.42 6.79 2.86
N ILE A 55 -37.14 6.83 3.18
CA ILE A 55 -36.04 7.29 2.33
C ILE A 55 -35.09 6.14 2.07
N VAL A 56 -34.58 6.02 0.85
CA VAL A 56 -33.53 5.06 0.50
C VAL A 56 -32.32 5.83 -0.02
N CYS A 57 -31.26 5.86 0.79
CA CYS A 57 -29.97 6.38 0.38
C CYS A 57 -29.22 5.32 -0.43
N LEU A 58 -28.89 5.63 -1.69
CA LEU A 58 -28.18 4.75 -2.62
C LEU A 58 -26.68 5.11 -2.67
N ASP A 59 -25.90 4.29 -3.38
CA ASP A 59 -24.48 4.50 -3.70
C ASP A 59 -23.57 4.74 -2.47
N ILE A 60 -23.92 4.13 -1.34
CA ILE A 60 -23.08 4.08 -0.16
C ILE A 60 -21.96 3.03 -0.37
N SER A 61 -20.75 3.33 0.11
CA SER A 61 -19.61 2.42 0.00
C SER A 61 -19.94 1.00 0.50
N GLY A 62 -19.61 -0.02 -0.30
CA GLY A 62 -19.69 -1.42 0.12
C GLY A 62 -18.80 -1.75 1.31
N ASN A 63 -17.68 -1.01 1.47
CA ASN A 63 -16.72 -1.14 2.57
C ASN A 63 -17.15 -0.42 3.86
N MET A 64 -18.36 0.15 3.90
CA MET A 64 -18.91 0.80 5.10
C MET A 64 -19.01 -0.19 6.27
N GLN A 65 -18.51 0.21 7.41
CA GLN A 65 -18.73 -0.46 8.70
C GLN A 65 -20.11 -0.10 9.24
N VAL A 66 -21.04 -1.03 9.20
CA VAL A 66 -22.46 -0.77 9.54
C VAL A 66 -22.62 -0.23 10.96
N ASN A 67 -21.84 -0.73 11.91
CA ASN A 67 -21.91 -0.32 13.32
C ASN A 67 -21.38 1.13 13.57
N SER A 68 -20.71 1.72 12.59
CA SER A 68 -20.22 3.11 12.68
C SER A 68 -21.21 4.14 12.14
N LEU A 69 -22.31 3.70 11.54
CA LEU A 69 -23.28 4.61 10.94
C LEU A 69 -23.96 5.48 12.00
N LYS A 70 -23.81 6.78 11.82
CA LYS A 70 -24.52 7.82 12.58
C LYS A 70 -25.38 8.62 11.60
N LEU A 71 -26.61 8.87 12.00
CA LEU A 71 -27.60 9.63 11.23
C LEU A 71 -28.03 10.84 12.06
N ASN A 72 -27.83 12.03 11.52
CA ASN A 72 -28.24 13.29 12.16
C ASN A 72 -29.23 14.00 11.23
N PRO A 73 -30.53 14.03 11.54
CA PRO A 73 -31.52 14.76 10.77
C PRO A 73 -31.44 16.25 11.05
N SER A 74 -31.97 17.07 10.13
CA SER A 74 -32.21 18.50 10.37
C SER A 74 -33.25 18.71 11.48
N GLU A 75 -33.27 19.92 12.04
CA GLU A 75 -34.14 20.31 13.14
C GLU A 75 -35.63 20.07 12.83
N GLY A 76 -36.39 19.56 13.80
CA GLY A 76 -37.83 19.26 13.63
C GLY A 76 -38.13 17.91 12.94
N VAL A 77 -37.14 17.06 12.74
CA VAL A 77 -37.30 15.73 12.15
C VAL A 77 -36.73 14.66 13.09
N GLU A 78 -37.47 13.59 13.28
CA GLU A 78 -37.05 12.44 14.09
C GLU A 78 -36.81 11.22 13.20
N ILE A 79 -35.72 10.47 13.45
CA ILE A 79 -35.46 9.19 12.81
C ILE A 79 -36.15 8.11 13.62
N THR A 80 -37.16 7.44 13.03
CA THR A 80 -37.92 6.40 13.68
C THR A 80 -37.32 5.01 13.50
N GLY A 81 -36.49 4.82 12.46
CA GLY A 81 -35.79 3.57 12.20
C GLY A 81 -34.84 3.66 11.02
N PHE A 82 -33.87 2.74 10.98
CA PHE A 82 -33.03 2.57 9.80
C PHE A 82 -32.58 1.12 9.64
N SER A 83 -32.28 0.74 8.41
CA SER A 83 -31.66 -0.54 8.08
C SER A 83 -30.67 -0.40 6.92
N VAL A 84 -29.73 -1.35 6.82
CA VAL A 84 -28.67 -1.34 5.80
C VAL A 84 -28.71 -2.64 5.03
N GLU A 85 -28.74 -2.55 3.72
CA GLU A 85 -28.71 -3.67 2.78
C GLU A 85 -27.52 -3.56 1.84
N SER A 86 -26.86 -4.68 1.54
CA SER A 86 -25.80 -4.74 0.53
C SER A 86 -26.39 -5.13 -0.82
N TYR A 87 -25.93 -4.48 -1.89
CA TYR A 87 -26.25 -4.85 -3.25
C TYR A 87 -25.04 -4.76 -4.16
N TYR A 88 -25.11 -5.40 -5.29
CA TYR A 88 -24.02 -5.41 -6.27
C TYR A 88 -24.44 -4.63 -7.52
N LEU A 89 -23.57 -3.74 -7.94
CA LEU A 89 -23.70 -3.09 -9.24
C LEU A 89 -23.12 -4.01 -10.32
N LEU A 90 -23.80 -4.12 -11.44
CA LEU A 90 -23.23 -4.80 -12.60
C LEU A 90 -22.08 -3.94 -13.16
N PRO A 91 -20.97 -4.55 -13.60
CA PRO A 91 -19.85 -3.81 -14.18
C PRO A 91 -20.23 -2.88 -15.32
N GLU A 92 -21.25 -3.23 -16.08
CA GLU A 92 -21.81 -2.45 -17.19
C GLU A 92 -22.37 -1.08 -16.76
N THR A 93 -22.85 -0.97 -15.49
CA THR A 93 -23.38 0.28 -14.94
C THR A 93 -22.31 1.18 -14.38
N LEU A 94 -21.17 0.61 -13.97
CA LEU A 94 -20.04 1.32 -13.38
C LEU A 94 -19.07 1.88 -14.42
N ILE A 95 -18.89 1.17 -15.53
CA ILE A 95 -17.87 1.47 -16.53
C ILE A 95 -18.52 1.47 -17.92
N PRO A 96 -18.84 2.63 -18.52
CA PRO A 96 -19.41 2.69 -19.87
C PRO A 96 -18.55 1.98 -20.94
N GLU A 97 -17.23 1.94 -20.74
CA GLU A 97 -16.28 1.23 -21.58
C GLU A 97 -16.46 -0.29 -21.51
N TYR A 98 -16.84 -0.83 -20.35
CA TYR A 98 -17.09 -2.26 -20.16
C TYR A 98 -18.20 -2.77 -21.09
N LYS A 99 -19.29 -2.01 -21.22
CA LYS A 99 -20.37 -2.33 -22.15
C LYS A 99 -19.87 -2.41 -23.60
N ARG A 100 -19.06 -1.42 -24.03
CA ARG A 100 -18.48 -1.43 -25.40
C ARG A 100 -17.57 -2.64 -25.63
N MET A 101 -16.79 -3.02 -24.62
CA MET A 101 -15.94 -4.21 -24.68
C MET A 101 -16.77 -5.48 -24.79
N ASN A 102 -17.86 -5.60 -24.03
CA ASN A 102 -18.77 -6.74 -24.06
C ASN A 102 -19.48 -6.85 -25.44
N ASP A 103 -19.96 -5.74 -25.98
CA ASP A 103 -20.54 -5.69 -27.31
C ASP A 103 -19.52 -6.12 -28.38
N SER A 104 -18.25 -5.70 -28.24
CA SER A 104 -17.18 -6.10 -29.16
C SER A 104 -16.88 -7.61 -29.07
N ILE A 105 -16.85 -8.20 -27.89
CA ILE A 105 -16.69 -9.66 -27.70
C ILE A 105 -17.83 -10.40 -28.37
N THR A 106 -19.06 -9.94 -28.20
CA THR A 106 -20.25 -10.55 -28.81
C THR A 106 -20.16 -10.52 -30.34
N MET A 107 -19.74 -9.39 -30.91
CA MET A 107 -19.56 -9.25 -32.37
C MET A 107 -18.46 -10.18 -32.90
N LEU A 108 -17.30 -10.23 -32.22
CA LEU A 108 -16.19 -11.11 -32.60
C LEU A 108 -16.60 -12.58 -32.53
N ASN A 109 -17.32 -12.98 -31.49
CA ASN A 109 -17.81 -14.35 -31.33
C ASN A 109 -18.75 -14.77 -32.44
N ASN A 110 -19.70 -13.90 -32.82
CA ASN A 110 -20.61 -14.16 -33.93
C ASN A 110 -19.87 -14.29 -35.28
N THR A 111 -18.82 -13.51 -35.47
CA THR A 111 -17.97 -13.61 -36.66
C THR A 111 -17.21 -14.93 -36.68
N ILE A 112 -16.63 -15.35 -35.56
CA ILE A 112 -15.91 -16.64 -35.39
C ILE A 112 -16.85 -17.80 -35.68
N ILE A 113 -18.08 -17.78 -35.18
CA ILE A 113 -19.10 -18.81 -35.47
C ILE A 113 -19.35 -18.91 -36.97
N THR A 114 -19.50 -17.78 -37.64
CA THR A 114 -19.74 -17.76 -39.12
C THR A 114 -18.56 -18.35 -39.89
N LEU A 115 -17.32 -18.04 -39.49
CA LEU A 115 -16.12 -18.58 -40.11
C LEU A 115 -15.97 -20.09 -39.85
N ARG A 116 -16.27 -20.56 -38.63
CA ARG A 116 -16.29 -21.99 -38.29
C ARG A 116 -17.30 -22.77 -39.12
N ASN A 117 -18.51 -22.21 -39.33
CA ASN A 117 -19.51 -22.85 -40.20
C ASN A 117 -19.01 -23.00 -41.66
N LYS A 118 -18.25 -21.99 -42.16
CA LYS A 118 -17.57 -22.12 -43.47
C LYS A 118 -16.48 -23.17 -43.44
N GLN A 119 -15.69 -23.24 -42.39
CA GLN A 119 -14.64 -24.24 -42.23
C GLN A 119 -15.23 -25.65 -42.23
N GLU A 120 -16.33 -25.87 -41.54
CA GLU A 120 -17.05 -27.14 -41.52
C GLU A 120 -17.56 -27.54 -42.93
N ALA A 121 -18.10 -26.57 -43.70
CA ALA A 121 -18.55 -26.82 -45.05
C ALA A 121 -17.41 -27.27 -45.98
N TYR A 122 -16.25 -26.61 -45.94
CA TYR A 122 -15.07 -27.02 -46.69
C TYR A 122 -14.49 -28.36 -46.20
N GLN A 123 -14.55 -28.61 -44.90
CA GLN A 123 -14.14 -29.89 -44.37
C GLN A 123 -15.06 -31.03 -44.80
N ALA A 124 -16.38 -30.79 -44.86
CA ALA A 124 -17.36 -31.76 -45.40
C ALA A 124 -17.12 -32.04 -46.88
N GLU A 125 -16.84 -31.00 -47.67
CA GLU A 125 -16.48 -31.15 -49.08
C GLU A 125 -15.20 -31.96 -49.27
N LYS A 126 -14.18 -31.67 -48.49
CA LYS A 126 -12.92 -32.44 -48.47
C LYS A 126 -13.17 -33.91 -48.17
N ASN A 127 -13.97 -34.21 -47.15
CA ASN A 127 -14.30 -35.59 -46.76
C ASN A 127 -15.10 -36.30 -47.86
N LEU A 128 -16.01 -35.60 -48.53
CA LEU A 128 -16.75 -36.14 -49.67
C LEU A 128 -15.81 -36.52 -50.83
N LEU A 129 -14.86 -35.65 -51.16
CA LEU A 129 -13.85 -35.94 -52.16
C LEU A 129 -12.99 -37.14 -51.76
N MET A 130 -12.52 -37.19 -50.55
CA MET A 130 -11.68 -38.28 -50.04
C MET A 130 -12.41 -39.61 -49.95
N ALA A 131 -13.72 -39.62 -49.70
CA ALA A 131 -14.54 -40.83 -49.65
C ALA A 131 -14.78 -41.43 -51.06
N ASN A 132 -14.69 -40.58 -52.12
CA ASN A 132 -14.93 -41.02 -53.51
C ASN A 132 -13.62 -41.21 -54.29
N GLN A 133 -12.57 -41.75 -53.69
CA GLN A 133 -11.26 -42.03 -54.34
C GLN A 133 -11.28 -43.30 -55.22
N SER A 134 -12.24 -44.19 -55.03
CA SER A 134 -12.39 -45.37 -55.87
C SER A 134 -13.03 -45.00 -57.22
N ILE A 135 -12.18 -44.80 -58.20
CA ILE A 135 -12.57 -44.38 -59.55
C ILE A 135 -12.54 -45.61 -60.47
N GLY A 136 -13.70 -46.01 -60.96
CA GLY A 136 -13.86 -47.15 -61.83
C GLY A 136 -14.73 -48.21 -61.20
N GLY A 137 -16.02 -48.30 -61.59
CA GLY A 137 -16.90 -49.37 -61.13
C GLY A 137 -16.37 -50.75 -61.52
N ASP A 138 -16.84 -51.79 -60.87
CA ASP A 138 -16.38 -53.18 -60.96
C ASP A 138 -16.42 -53.78 -62.38
N GLN A 139 -16.94 -53.08 -63.40
CA GLN A 139 -17.14 -53.66 -64.72
C GLN A 139 -16.58 -52.89 -65.92
N ASN A 140 -16.21 -51.61 -65.76
CA ASN A 140 -15.63 -50.82 -66.87
C ASN A 140 -14.39 -50.09 -66.40
N GLY A 141 -13.20 -50.47 -66.90
CA GLY A 141 -11.96 -49.78 -66.62
C GLY A 141 -11.98 -48.33 -67.09
N VAL A 142 -11.22 -47.47 -66.42
CA VAL A 142 -11.06 -46.02 -66.74
C VAL A 142 -9.95 -45.86 -67.78
N THR A 143 -10.16 -45.06 -68.81
CA THR A 143 -9.11 -44.73 -69.79
C THR A 143 -8.02 -43.85 -69.15
N LEU A 144 -6.80 -43.91 -69.68
CA LEU A 144 -5.69 -43.08 -69.20
C LEU A 144 -6.00 -41.58 -69.22
N GLN A 145 -6.76 -41.14 -70.19
CA GLN A 145 -7.18 -39.75 -70.34
C GLN A 145 -8.16 -39.33 -69.24
N GLU A 146 -9.14 -40.13 -68.91
CA GLU A 146 -10.10 -39.91 -67.83
C GLU A 146 -9.42 -39.93 -66.49
N LEU A 147 -8.51 -40.89 -66.24
CA LEU A 147 -7.73 -40.98 -64.99
C LEU A 147 -6.92 -39.70 -64.77
N LYS A 148 -6.27 -39.18 -65.83
CA LYS A 148 -5.48 -37.95 -65.73
C LYS A 148 -6.40 -36.74 -65.42
N SER A 149 -7.50 -36.58 -66.08
CA SER A 149 -8.45 -35.50 -65.87
C SER A 149 -9.03 -35.49 -64.44
N ILE A 150 -9.36 -36.67 -63.92
CA ILE A 150 -9.89 -36.83 -62.58
C ILE A 150 -8.77 -36.54 -61.55
N SER A 151 -7.54 -37.01 -61.75
CA SER A 151 -6.42 -36.75 -60.88
C SER A 151 -6.08 -35.24 -60.83
N ASP A 152 -6.12 -34.55 -61.97
CA ASP A 152 -5.90 -33.09 -62.03
C ASP A 152 -7.01 -32.35 -61.29
N PHE A 153 -8.29 -32.70 -61.48
CA PHE A 153 -9.42 -32.13 -60.74
C PHE A 153 -9.31 -32.31 -59.25
N TYR A 154 -8.99 -33.54 -58.76
CA TYR A 154 -8.81 -33.81 -57.35
C TYR A 154 -7.67 -32.98 -56.74
N ARG A 155 -6.54 -32.94 -57.44
CA ARG A 155 -5.38 -32.17 -56.98
C ARG A 155 -5.74 -30.68 -56.87
N GLU A 156 -6.32 -30.10 -57.91
CA GLU A 156 -6.68 -28.68 -57.94
C GLU A 156 -7.72 -28.34 -56.87
N ARG A 157 -8.76 -29.19 -56.74
CA ARG A 157 -9.84 -28.94 -55.76
C ARG A 157 -9.38 -29.09 -54.33
N LEU A 158 -8.57 -30.14 -54.02
CA LEU A 158 -8.01 -30.32 -52.69
C LEU A 158 -7.03 -29.21 -52.29
N LEU A 159 -6.21 -28.74 -53.23
CA LEU A 159 -5.38 -27.56 -53.00
C LEU A 159 -6.19 -26.31 -52.69
N ALA A 160 -7.25 -26.05 -53.45
CA ALA A 160 -8.17 -24.91 -53.25
C ALA A 160 -8.83 -25.02 -51.86
N ILE A 161 -9.38 -26.17 -51.49
CA ILE A 161 -9.99 -26.41 -50.18
C ILE A 161 -8.99 -26.22 -49.05
N ASN A 162 -7.79 -26.82 -49.14
CA ASN A 162 -6.77 -26.69 -48.10
C ASN A 162 -6.30 -25.25 -47.92
N ASN A 163 -6.17 -24.49 -49.00
CA ASN A 163 -5.84 -23.06 -48.95
C ASN A 163 -6.94 -22.26 -48.25
N GLU A 164 -8.22 -22.51 -48.55
CA GLU A 164 -9.34 -21.84 -47.88
C GLU A 164 -9.44 -22.25 -46.38
N LEU A 165 -9.25 -23.50 -46.04
CA LEU A 165 -9.20 -23.99 -44.67
C LEU A 165 -8.05 -23.32 -43.86
N SER A 166 -6.88 -23.15 -44.46
CA SER A 166 -5.74 -22.47 -43.85
C SER A 166 -6.08 -20.99 -43.58
N LYS A 167 -6.61 -20.27 -44.59
CA LYS A 167 -7.01 -18.86 -44.42
C LYS A 167 -8.06 -18.68 -43.31
N LEU A 168 -9.09 -19.55 -43.30
CA LEU A 168 -10.12 -19.52 -42.26
C LEU A 168 -9.56 -19.79 -40.86
N THR A 169 -8.61 -20.75 -40.74
CA THR A 169 -7.94 -21.05 -39.50
C THR A 169 -7.14 -19.85 -38.98
N ASP A 170 -6.38 -19.20 -39.87
CA ASP A 170 -5.58 -18.03 -39.50
C ASP A 170 -6.47 -16.84 -39.08
N GLU A 171 -7.60 -16.62 -39.81
CA GLU A 171 -8.53 -15.55 -39.48
C GLU A 171 -9.25 -15.79 -38.14
N ILE A 172 -9.71 -17.02 -37.88
CA ILE A 172 -10.32 -17.41 -36.61
C ILE A 172 -9.30 -17.20 -35.46
N SER A 173 -8.07 -17.67 -35.63
CA SER A 173 -7.02 -17.53 -34.61
C SER A 173 -6.73 -16.05 -34.28
N LYS A 174 -6.72 -15.18 -35.31
CA LYS A 174 -6.54 -13.73 -35.13
C LYS A 174 -7.70 -13.11 -34.34
N LEU A 175 -8.93 -13.47 -34.63
CA LEU A 175 -10.09 -12.96 -33.91
C LEU A 175 -10.17 -13.48 -32.47
N GLU A 176 -9.85 -14.75 -32.26
CA GLU A 176 -9.75 -15.34 -30.90
C GLU A 176 -8.72 -14.63 -30.04
N LYS A 177 -7.55 -14.27 -30.61
CA LYS A 177 -6.54 -13.49 -29.92
C LYS A 177 -7.06 -12.10 -29.54
N GLN A 178 -7.73 -11.41 -30.45
CA GLN A 178 -8.35 -10.10 -30.16
C GLN A 178 -9.40 -10.21 -29.04
N MET A 179 -10.24 -11.25 -29.08
CA MET A 179 -11.25 -11.50 -28.05
C MET A 179 -10.61 -11.75 -26.69
N SER A 180 -9.51 -12.52 -26.63
CA SER A 180 -8.74 -12.76 -25.41
C SER A 180 -8.13 -11.47 -24.84
N GLU A 181 -7.58 -10.61 -25.70
CA GLU A 181 -7.02 -9.31 -25.26
C GLU A 181 -8.10 -8.37 -24.67
N ILE A 182 -9.29 -8.34 -25.27
CA ILE A 182 -10.43 -7.55 -24.76
C ILE A 182 -10.91 -8.16 -23.44
N SER A 183 -11.04 -9.49 -23.35
CA SER A 183 -11.45 -10.20 -22.12
C SER A 183 -10.49 -9.93 -20.96
N ASN A 184 -9.19 -9.95 -21.21
CA ASN A 184 -8.18 -9.60 -20.20
C ASN A 184 -8.33 -8.15 -19.72
N ARG A 185 -8.57 -7.20 -20.61
CA ARG A 185 -8.83 -5.80 -20.23
C ARG A 185 -10.11 -5.64 -19.42
N MET A 186 -11.17 -6.37 -19.77
CA MET A 186 -12.41 -6.40 -18.98
C MET A 186 -12.19 -6.95 -17.58
N THR A 187 -11.42 -8.02 -17.43
CA THR A 187 -11.08 -8.61 -16.15
C THR A 187 -10.30 -7.61 -15.28
N ILE A 188 -9.28 -6.95 -15.84
CA ILE A 188 -8.53 -5.90 -15.13
C ILE A 188 -9.44 -4.73 -14.73
N ALA A 189 -10.33 -4.30 -15.60
CA ALA A 189 -11.27 -3.21 -15.32
C ALA A 189 -12.26 -3.60 -14.19
N SER A 190 -12.78 -4.83 -14.19
CA SER A 190 -13.70 -5.30 -13.14
C SER A 190 -13.04 -5.43 -11.78
N TYR A 191 -11.77 -5.84 -11.71
CA TYR A 191 -11.02 -5.88 -10.45
C TYR A 191 -10.73 -4.49 -9.84
N LYS A 192 -10.63 -3.45 -10.66
CA LYS A 192 -10.39 -2.08 -10.19
C LYS A 192 -11.62 -1.43 -9.56
N HIS A 193 -12.81 -1.88 -9.92
CA HIS A 193 -14.07 -1.33 -9.44
C HIS A 193 -14.76 -2.35 -8.53
N GLU A 194 -14.77 -2.07 -7.23
CA GLU A 194 -15.56 -2.87 -6.31
C GLU A 194 -17.04 -2.64 -6.63
N SER A 195 -17.71 -3.70 -7.09
CA SER A 195 -19.11 -3.64 -7.50
C SER A 195 -20.09 -3.66 -6.33
N SER A 196 -19.59 -3.89 -5.10
CA SER A 196 -20.41 -3.88 -3.89
C SER A 196 -20.79 -2.45 -3.48
N ARG A 197 -22.05 -2.26 -3.18
CA ARG A 197 -22.63 -1.01 -2.64
C ARG A 197 -23.57 -1.33 -1.49
N LYS A 198 -23.87 -0.32 -0.67
CA LYS A 198 -24.90 -0.41 0.36
C LYS A 198 -26.03 0.57 0.10
N LYS A 199 -27.24 0.17 0.51
CA LYS A 199 -28.41 1.03 0.62
C LYS A 199 -28.69 1.23 2.09
N VAL A 200 -29.01 2.46 2.47
CA VAL A 200 -29.47 2.77 3.82
C VAL A 200 -30.93 3.19 3.71
N TYR A 201 -31.80 2.42 4.29
CA TYR A 201 -33.22 2.72 4.45
C TYR A 201 -33.38 3.51 5.72
N ILE A 202 -34.07 4.66 5.65
CA ILE A 202 -34.27 5.55 6.78
C ILE A 202 -35.74 5.94 6.82
N ASP A 203 -36.41 5.69 7.94
CA ASP A 203 -37.74 6.17 8.20
C ASP A 203 -37.66 7.40 9.10
N ILE A 204 -38.24 8.49 8.64
CA ILE A 204 -38.29 9.75 9.38
C ILE A 204 -39.73 10.15 9.67
N SER A 205 -39.94 10.84 10.79
CA SER A 205 -41.18 11.51 11.14
C SER A 205 -40.99 13.03 11.16
N SER A 206 -41.87 13.76 10.47
CA SER A 206 -41.86 15.22 10.44
C SER A 206 -43.26 15.77 10.75
N GLU A 207 -43.35 16.85 11.54
CA GLU A 207 -44.66 17.47 11.90
C GLU A 207 -45.29 18.20 10.72
N SER A 208 -44.48 18.69 9.77
CA SER A 208 -44.93 19.46 8.63
C SER A 208 -44.14 19.07 7.36
N ALA A 209 -44.73 19.35 6.19
CA ALA A 209 -44.01 19.19 4.93
C ALA A 209 -42.86 20.18 4.84
N ALA A 210 -41.62 19.66 4.72
CA ALA A 210 -40.40 20.44 4.65
C ALA A 210 -39.31 19.78 3.80
N LYS A 211 -38.34 20.57 3.36
CA LYS A 211 -37.07 20.04 2.86
C LYS A 211 -36.23 19.60 4.05
N VAL A 212 -35.94 18.31 4.10
CA VAL A 212 -35.17 17.67 5.18
C VAL A 212 -33.78 17.34 4.68
N GLU A 213 -32.78 17.60 5.49
CA GLU A 213 -31.40 17.18 5.27
C GLU A 213 -31.01 16.17 6.35
N ILE A 214 -30.48 15.04 5.92
CA ILE A 214 -29.97 14.00 6.81
C ILE A 214 -28.47 13.88 6.57
N GLU A 215 -27.69 14.16 7.62
CA GLU A 215 -26.26 13.91 7.63
C GLU A 215 -26.01 12.43 7.93
N LEU A 216 -25.28 11.74 7.07
CA LEU A 216 -24.79 10.38 7.27
C LEU A 216 -23.29 10.45 7.54
N ARG A 217 -22.83 9.90 8.66
CA ARG A 217 -21.41 9.67 8.97
C ARG A 217 -21.16 8.20 9.16
N TYR A 218 -20.14 7.68 8.49
CA TYR A 218 -19.77 6.25 8.60
C TYR A 218 -18.31 6.02 8.26
N LEU A 219 -17.72 5.00 8.89
CA LEU A 219 -16.37 4.54 8.61
C LEU A 219 -16.34 3.61 7.39
N VAL A 220 -15.31 3.77 6.57
CA VAL A 220 -14.99 2.87 5.47
C VAL A 220 -13.57 2.34 5.64
N GLY A 221 -13.41 1.05 5.42
CA GLY A 221 -12.09 0.41 5.37
C GLY A 221 -11.40 0.59 4.02
N LYS A 222 -10.18 0.03 3.91
CA LYS A 222 -9.34 0.05 2.70
C LYS A 222 -8.97 1.46 2.23
N CYS A 223 -9.04 2.44 3.09
CA CYS A 223 -8.60 3.81 2.89
C CYS A 223 -7.54 4.13 3.93
N GLY A 224 -6.75 5.16 3.68
CA GLY A 224 -5.80 5.62 4.69
C GLY A 224 -4.88 6.69 4.17
N TRP A 225 -4.07 7.25 5.08
CA TRP A 225 -3.01 8.14 4.69
C TRP A 225 -1.72 7.82 5.44
N ALA A 226 -0.60 8.18 4.83
CA ALA A 226 0.72 8.09 5.43
C ALA A 226 1.47 9.39 5.18
N ALA A 227 2.23 9.81 6.19
CA ALA A 227 3.10 10.98 6.07
C ALA A 227 4.27 10.68 5.13
N THR A 228 4.62 11.66 4.33
CA THR A 228 5.84 11.68 3.54
C THR A 228 6.45 13.06 3.60
N TYR A 229 7.79 13.12 3.47
CA TYR A 229 8.51 14.37 3.63
C TYR A 229 9.48 14.59 2.47
N ASP A 230 9.72 15.87 2.14
CA ASP A 230 10.87 16.25 1.36
C ASP A 230 11.77 17.13 2.24
N LEU A 231 12.96 16.65 2.57
CA LEU A 231 13.97 17.38 3.32
C LEU A 231 14.93 18.05 2.32
N ILE A 232 14.97 19.36 2.34
CA ILE A 232 15.79 20.17 1.43
C ILE A 232 16.80 20.94 2.26
N ALA A 233 18.09 20.62 2.10
CA ALA A 233 19.20 21.34 2.67
C ALA A 233 20.00 22.01 1.54
N GLU A 234 20.18 23.31 1.59
CA GLU A 234 20.96 24.05 0.60
C GLU A 234 22.45 24.06 0.97
N ASP A 235 22.76 24.35 2.24
CA ASP A 235 24.11 24.38 2.79
C ASP A 235 24.09 23.98 4.28
N ILE A 236 25.24 23.59 4.83
CA ILE A 236 25.47 23.21 6.24
C ILE A 236 25.35 24.37 7.22
N ASN A 237 25.19 25.61 6.76
CA ASN A 237 25.05 26.80 7.61
C ASN A 237 23.64 27.41 7.53
N MET A 238 22.71 26.74 6.85
CA MET A 238 21.36 27.23 6.63
C MET A 238 20.34 26.32 7.31
N PRO A 239 19.16 26.84 7.69
CA PRO A 239 18.06 25.98 8.12
C PRO A 239 17.72 24.93 7.05
N VAL A 240 17.24 23.77 7.44
CA VAL A 240 16.69 22.77 6.52
C VAL A 240 15.21 23.04 6.32
N LYS A 241 14.76 22.94 5.08
CA LYS A 241 13.36 23.06 4.73
C LYS A 241 12.73 21.67 4.72
N LEU A 242 11.69 21.46 5.50
CA LEU A 242 10.93 20.22 5.57
C LEU A 242 9.54 20.44 4.99
N LYS A 243 9.28 19.86 3.82
CA LYS A 243 7.95 19.82 3.24
C LYS A 243 7.21 18.59 3.75
N TYR A 244 6.12 18.81 4.45
CA TYR A 244 5.27 17.77 5.01
C TYR A 244 4.13 17.47 4.04
N LYS A 245 4.02 16.23 3.62
CA LYS A 245 3.08 15.75 2.61
C LYS A 245 2.32 14.53 3.11
N ALA A 246 1.16 14.28 2.53
CA ALA A 246 0.39 13.07 2.74
C ALA A 246 0.26 12.27 1.45
N ASN A 247 0.41 10.95 1.56
CA ASN A 247 -0.04 10.01 0.55
C ASN A 247 -1.41 9.48 0.99
N VAL A 248 -2.47 9.90 0.32
CA VAL A 248 -3.85 9.50 0.61
C VAL A 248 -4.26 8.39 -0.35
N LEU A 249 -4.76 7.29 0.21
CA LEU A 249 -5.27 6.14 -0.54
C LEU A 249 -6.79 6.07 -0.40
N ASN A 250 -7.50 6.12 -1.51
CA ASN A 250 -8.92 5.82 -1.57
C ASN A 250 -9.16 4.48 -2.26
N ASN A 251 -9.63 3.50 -1.52
CA ASN A 251 -10.11 2.21 -2.03
C ASN A 251 -11.47 1.87 -1.38
N SER A 252 -12.26 2.92 -1.10
CA SER A 252 -13.61 2.76 -0.50
C SER A 252 -14.63 2.14 -1.45
N GLY A 253 -14.34 2.08 -2.75
CA GLY A 253 -15.28 1.70 -3.79
C GLY A 253 -16.11 2.88 -4.33
N ILE A 254 -16.01 4.08 -3.76
CA ILE A 254 -16.68 5.30 -4.22
C ILE A 254 -15.67 6.44 -4.38
N ASP A 255 -15.84 7.24 -5.41
CA ASP A 255 -15.01 8.42 -5.65
C ASP A 255 -15.37 9.55 -4.67
N TRP A 256 -14.35 10.21 -4.14
CA TRP A 256 -14.51 11.43 -3.34
C TRP A 256 -14.41 12.63 -4.26
N ASN A 257 -15.54 13.23 -4.63
CA ASN A 257 -15.59 14.31 -5.61
C ASN A 257 -15.80 15.67 -4.94
N ASN A 258 -14.82 16.58 -5.08
CA ASN A 258 -14.88 17.96 -4.58
C ASN A 258 -15.21 18.02 -3.08
N VAL A 259 -14.51 17.18 -2.28
CA VAL A 259 -14.71 17.05 -0.84
C VAL A 259 -13.68 17.83 -0.05
N GLN A 260 -14.03 18.27 1.17
CA GLN A 260 -13.07 18.72 2.15
C GLN A 260 -12.36 17.51 2.76
N LEU A 261 -11.02 17.58 2.85
CA LEU A 261 -10.22 16.53 3.47
C LEU A 261 -9.75 16.96 4.85
N ILE A 262 -9.82 16.02 5.78
CA ILE A 262 -9.19 16.11 7.11
C ILE A 262 -8.29 14.90 7.24
N LEU A 263 -7.00 15.09 7.56
CA LEU A 263 -6.07 14.00 7.81
C LEU A 263 -5.88 13.88 9.31
N SER A 264 -6.24 12.74 9.88
CA SER A 264 -6.19 12.52 11.33
C SER A 264 -5.17 11.43 11.68
N THR A 265 -4.40 11.65 12.75
CA THR A 265 -3.46 10.66 13.30
C THR A 265 -4.14 9.61 14.15
N LEU A 266 -5.43 9.78 14.44
CA LEU A 266 -6.24 8.78 15.16
C LEU A 266 -6.31 7.47 14.37
N ASP A 267 -6.45 6.35 15.06
CA ASP A 267 -6.73 5.05 14.46
C ASP A 267 -8.02 4.47 15.06
N PRO A 268 -9.19 4.72 14.44
CA PRO A 268 -10.48 4.29 14.99
C PRO A 268 -10.69 2.77 14.94
N LEU A 269 -9.80 2.03 14.26
CA LEU A 269 -9.85 0.57 14.17
C LEU A 269 -9.09 -0.12 15.31
N LYS A 270 -8.18 0.59 15.99
CA LYS A 270 -7.55 0.10 17.23
C LYS A 270 -8.53 0.29 18.36
N GLY A 271 -9.06 -0.78 18.91
CA GLY A 271 -10.06 -0.72 19.98
C GLY A 271 -9.70 0.26 21.10
N ALA A 272 -10.73 0.86 21.72
CA ALA A 272 -10.60 1.87 22.78
C ALA A 272 -10.30 1.29 24.17
N SER A 273 -10.17 -0.05 24.31
CA SER A 273 -9.95 -0.71 25.58
C SER A 273 -8.46 -0.77 25.94
N ALA A 274 -8.12 -0.33 27.14
CA ALA A 274 -6.77 -0.49 27.67
C ALA A 274 -6.43 -1.98 27.86
N PRO A 275 -5.21 -2.42 27.55
CA PRO A 275 -4.80 -3.80 27.81
C PRO A 275 -4.70 -4.05 29.33
N VAL A 276 -5.09 -5.27 29.74
CA VAL A 276 -5.01 -5.70 31.13
C VAL A 276 -3.91 -6.74 31.26
N LEU A 277 -2.99 -6.53 32.21
CA LEU A 277 -1.95 -7.51 32.54
C LEU A 277 -2.59 -8.73 33.22
N THR A 278 -2.37 -9.90 32.61
CA THR A 278 -2.66 -11.18 33.26
C THR A 278 -1.43 -11.67 34.03
N PRO A 279 -1.58 -12.47 35.10
CA PRO A 279 -0.46 -13.05 35.81
C PRO A 279 0.45 -13.83 34.86
N TRP A 280 1.77 -13.55 34.93
CA TRP A 280 2.79 -14.29 34.20
C TRP A 280 3.37 -15.37 35.12
N TYR A 281 3.00 -16.62 34.85
CA TYR A 281 3.52 -17.77 35.58
C TYR A 281 4.81 -18.25 34.93
N LEU A 282 5.86 -18.43 35.74
CA LEU A 282 7.11 -19.06 35.34
C LEU A 282 6.97 -20.57 35.53
N ASP A 283 7.33 -21.34 34.51
CA ASP A 283 7.43 -22.79 34.57
C ASP A 283 8.81 -23.23 34.08
N PHE A 284 9.26 -24.41 34.56
CA PHE A 284 10.52 -24.96 34.07
C PHE A 284 10.31 -25.47 32.66
N THR A 285 11.24 -25.12 31.75
CA THR A 285 11.27 -25.74 30.42
C THR A 285 11.59 -27.22 30.60
N ALA A 286 10.64 -28.11 30.30
CA ALA A 286 10.92 -29.53 30.10
C ALA A 286 11.96 -29.66 28.98
N ASP A 287 12.98 -30.48 29.20
CA ASP A 287 14.09 -30.73 28.28
C ASP A 287 13.55 -30.88 26.83
N GLU A 288 14.25 -30.24 25.89
CA GLU A 288 13.94 -30.24 24.46
C GLU A 288 13.89 -31.67 23.90
N TYR A 289 12.75 -32.31 24.01
CA TYR A 289 12.41 -33.49 23.18
C TYR A 289 11.37 -33.12 22.12
N ASN A 290 11.87 -32.90 20.88
CA ASN A 290 11.12 -32.95 19.63
C ASN A 290 9.82 -32.13 19.51
N TYR A 291 9.95 -30.85 19.24
CA TYR A 291 8.90 -30.07 18.60
C TYR A 291 9.36 -29.52 17.24
N GLN A 292 9.62 -30.42 16.27
CA GLN A 292 9.90 -30.00 14.89
C GLN A 292 8.68 -30.07 13.96
N ASP A 293 7.51 -30.51 14.43
CA ASP A 293 6.39 -30.81 13.51
C ASP A 293 5.07 -30.02 13.74
N GLN A 294 5.02 -29.03 14.63
CA GLN A 294 3.74 -28.32 14.86
C GLN A 294 3.70 -26.81 14.51
N TYR A 295 4.77 -26.21 13.99
CA TYR A 295 4.74 -24.79 13.57
C TYR A 295 4.70 -24.59 12.05
N ARG A 296 3.96 -25.44 11.31
CA ARG A 296 3.72 -25.24 9.87
C ARG A 296 2.37 -24.59 9.50
N TYR A 297 1.55 -24.27 10.47
CA TYR A 297 0.26 -23.62 10.18
C TYR A 297 0.09 -22.38 11.05
N SER A 298 0.62 -21.26 10.64
CA SER A 298 0.17 -19.90 10.90
C SER A 298 1.22 -18.88 10.50
N ARG A 299 1.46 -18.71 9.23
CA ARG A 299 2.07 -17.51 8.65
C ARG A 299 1.50 -17.27 7.28
N SER A 300 0.29 -16.73 7.26
CA SER A 300 -0.21 -15.96 6.14
C SER A 300 -0.22 -14.51 6.60
N SER A 301 0.94 -13.90 6.64
CA SER A 301 1.07 -12.45 6.62
C SER A 301 1.22 -12.07 5.16
N ASN A 302 0.20 -11.44 4.62
CA ASN A 302 0.26 -10.76 3.33
C ASN A 302 1.27 -9.61 3.44
N GLU A 303 2.51 -9.86 3.10
CA GLU A 303 3.44 -8.81 2.71
C GLU A 303 3.02 -8.29 1.34
N ILE A 304 2.42 -7.12 1.31
CA ILE A 304 2.21 -6.37 0.07
C ILE A 304 3.57 -5.77 -0.29
N GLU A 305 4.23 -6.40 -1.25
CA GLU A 305 5.46 -5.93 -1.86
C GLU A 305 5.12 -4.73 -2.75
N TYR A 306 5.42 -3.51 -2.28
CA TYR A 306 5.32 -2.31 -3.11
C TYR A 306 6.50 -2.26 -4.07
N LYS A 307 6.26 -2.64 -5.33
CA LYS A 307 7.15 -2.29 -6.44
C LYS A 307 7.06 -0.79 -6.69
N SER A 308 8.15 -0.08 -6.43
CA SER A 308 8.31 1.32 -6.82
C SER A 308 8.51 1.41 -8.34
N GLU A 309 7.47 1.72 -9.07
CA GLU A 309 7.60 2.22 -10.45
C GLU A 309 8.01 3.69 -10.40
N GLN A 310 9.11 3.99 -11.05
CA GLN A 310 9.59 5.35 -11.28
C GLN A 310 8.57 6.13 -12.11
N MET A 311 7.94 7.13 -11.49
CA MET A 311 7.10 8.08 -12.20
C MET A 311 7.88 9.33 -12.57
N THR A 312 7.72 9.73 -13.83
CA THR A 312 8.16 10.97 -14.48
C THR A 312 7.71 12.22 -13.69
N PRO A 313 8.54 13.29 -13.63
CA PRO A 313 8.18 14.52 -12.92
C PRO A 313 7.05 15.25 -13.65
N GLY A 314 5.88 15.35 -13.01
CA GLY A 314 4.79 16.19 -13.44
C GLY A 314 4.86 17.57 -12.78
N GLN A 315 4.85 18.57 -13.61
CA GLN A 315 4.60 20.01 -13.44
C GLN A 315 4.69 20.63 -12.03
N ILE A 316 5.66 21.50 -11.89
CA ILE A 316 5.84 22.46 -10.80
C ILE A 316 4.67 23.45 -10.85
N MET A 317 3.81 23.41 -9.83
CA MET A 317 2.82 24.43 -9.52
C MET A 317 3.29 25.28 -8.32
N ASP A 318 3.04 26.58 -8.43
CA ASP A 318 3.37 27.71 -7.58
C ASP A 318 3.27 27.43 -6.05
N PRO A 319 4.32 27.78 -5.24
CA PRO A 319 4.38 27.41 -3.82
C PRO A 319 3.67 28.34 -2.84
N ASN A 320 2.80 29.25 -3.26
CA ASN A 320 2.28 30.29 -2.41
C ASN A 320 0.78 30.16 -2.10
N GLN A 321 0.33 29.06 -1.46
CA GLN A 321 -0.92 29.06 -0.71
C GLN A 321 -0.81 28.18 0.54
N ALA A 322 -0.69 28.88 1.65
CA ALA A 322 -0.61 28.35 2.99
C ALA A 322 -1.81 27.47 3.37
N TYR A 323 -1.51 26.38 4.02
CA TYR A 323 -2.47 25.51 4.68
C TYR A 323 -2.62 26.02 6.11
N ASP A 324 -3.81 26.53 6.44
CA ASP A 324 -4.06 27.12 7.75
C ASP A 324 -5.12 26.31 8.47
N ASN A 325 -4.73 25.37 9.27
CA ASN A 325 -5.38 24.99 10.53
C ASN A 325 -5.00 23.56 10.89
N ILE A 326 -4.04 23.45 11.80
CA ILE A 326 -3.76 22.21 12.54
C ILE A 326 -4.62 22.29 13.80
N SER A 327 -5.53 21.34 13.97
CA SER A 327 -6.28 21.17 15.20
C SER A 327 -5.65 20.05 16.03
N VAL A 328 -5.07 20.39 17.17
CA VAL A 328 -4.48 19.43 18.10
C VAL A 328 -5.48 19.16 19.21
N SER A 329 -5.91 17.91 19.33
CA SER A 329 -6.68 17.42 20.46
C SER A 329 -5.79 16.60 21.40
N GLU A 330 -6.27 16.27 22.60
CA GLU A 330 -5.51 15.44 23.57
C GLU A 330 -5.16 14.04 23.05
N LEU A 331 -5.89 13.56 22.02
CA LEU A 331 -5.75 12.20 21.51
C LEU A 331 -5.21 12.12 20.08
N SER A 332 -5.27 13.23 19.31
CA SER A 332 -4.91 13.21 17.89
C SER A 332 -4.61 14.59 17.34
N THR A 333 -3.80 14.63 16.30
CA THR A 333 -3.59 15.81 15.46
C THR A 333 -4.41 15.66 14.18
N GLU A 334 -5.14 16.72 13.83
CA GLU A 334 -5.94 16.80 12.62
C GLU A 334 -5.44 17.94 11.73
N PHE A 335 -5.15 17.61 10.49
CA PHE A 335 -4.75 18.55 9.45
C PHE A 335 -5.96 18.83 8.56
N ILE A 336 -6.57 20.00 8.73
CA ILE A 336 -7.72 20.44 7.93
C ILE A 336 -7.19 21.04 6.63
N ILE A 337 -7.47 20.39 5.51
CA ILE A 337 -7.01 20.84 4.19
C ILE A 337 -8.06 21.78 3.59
N ASN A 338 -7.73 23.05 3.48
CA ASN A 338 -8.69 24.09 3.05
C ASN A 338 -9.16 23.95 1.60
N ARG A 339 -8.32 23.38 0.75
CA ARG A 339 -8.66 23.11 -0.65
C ARG A 339 -9.48 21.84 -0.76
N LYS A 340 -10.54 21.88 -1.58
CA LYS A 340 -11.30 20.67 -1.92
C LYS A 340 -10.57 19.81 -2.94
N TYR A 341 -10.66 18.50 -2.74
CA TYR A 341 -10.01 17.50 -3.59
C TYR A 341 -11.01 16.53 -4.21
N SER A 342 -10.63 16.01 -5.37
CA SER A 342 -11.30 14.86 -5.98
C SER A 342 -10.32 13.70 -6.04
N ILE A 343 -10.61 12.64 -5.30
CA ILE A 343 -9.74 11.45 -5.18
C ILE A 343 -10.53 10.23 -5.63
N PRO A 344 -10.18 9.66 -6.81
CA PRO A 344 -10.85 8.48 -7.31
C PRO A 344 -10.55 7.26 -6.43
N SER A 345 -11.47 6.29 -6.43
CA SER A 345 -11.27 5.00 -5.77
C SER A 345 -10.55 4.02 -6.71
N ASP A 346 -9.29 4.31 -7.02
CA ASP A 346 -8.49 3.57 -8.00
C ASP A 346 -7.24 2.87 -7.41
N GLN A 347 -7.13 2.84 -6.07
CA GLN A 347 -6.02 2.24 -5.30
C GLN A 347 -4.65 2.91 -5.54
N LYS A 348 -4.62 4.09 -6.13
CA LYS A 348 -3.38 4.83 -6.32
C LYS A 348 -3.19 5.86 -5.21
N PRO A 349 -1.97 5.98 -4.65
CA PRO A 349 -1.68 7.04 -3.70
C PRO A 349 -1.82 8.42 -4.35
N PHE A 350 -2.60 9.28 -3.73
CA PHE A 350 -2.75 10.68 -4.13
C PHE A 350 -1.92 11.55 -3.18
N LYS A 351 -0.97 12.33 -3.72
CA LYS A 351 -0.08 13.18 -2.92
C LYS A 351 -0.72 14.54 -2.65
N ILE A 352 -0.69 14.94 -1.38
CA ILE A 352 -1.22 16.22 -0.90
C ILE A 352 -0.13 16.90 -0.07
N ASP A 353 0.13 18.18 -0.31
CA ASP A 353 0.99 18.99 0.56
C ASP A 353 0.19 19.39 1.80
N ILE A 354 0.78 19.19 2.99
CA ILE A 354 0.17 19.59 4.27
C ILE A 354 0.71 20.96 4.70
N THR A 355 2.02 21.07 4.87
CA THR A 355 2.69 22.30 5.32
C THR A 355 4.20 22.27 5.01
N GLU A 356 4.86 23.38 5.23
CA GLU A 356 6.31 23.51 5.07
C GLU A 356 6.90 24.18 6.32
N TYR A 357 8.02 23.66 6.79
CA TYR A 357 8.74 24.17 7.95
C TYR A 357 10.17 24.50 7.60
N ASP A 358 10.67 25.64 8.07
CA ASP A 358 12.09 25.96 8.13
C ASP A 358 12.63 25.56 9.51
N LEU A 359 13.47 24.53 9.56
CA LEU A 359 13.97 23.95 10.78
C LEU A 359 15.42 24.38 11.01
N ASN A 360 15.69 25.00 12.14
CA ASN A 360 17.07 25.26 12.57
C ASN A 360 17.77 23.95 12.86
N ALA A 361 18.92 23.70 12.23
CA ALA A 361 19.63 22.45 12.36
C ALA A 361 21.09 22.68 12.74
N GLU A 362 21.61 21.86 13.65
CA GLU A 362 23.03 21.69 13.89
C GLU A 362 23.55 20.55 13.03
N TYR A 363 24.60 20.80 12.25
CA TYR A 363 25.15 19.81 11.34
C TYR A 363 26.33 19.08 11.96
N LYS A 364 26.29 17.75 11.92
CA LYS A 364 27.38 16.89 12.35
C LYS A 364 27.55 15.69 11.45
N TYR A 365 28.75 15.13 11.45
CA TYR A 365 29.01 13.86 10.79
C TYR A 365 28.95 12.70 11.77
N VAL A 366 28.45 11.56 11.33
CA VAL A 366 28.46 10.30 12.08
C VAL A 366 29.00 9.19 11.18
N THR A 367 29.82 8.32 11.77
CA THR A 367 30.25 7.09 11.10
C THR A 367 30.17 5.91 12.04
N ILE A 368 29.73 4.75 11.53
CA ILE A 368 29.64 3.48 12.27
C ILE A 368 30.44 2.43 11.48
N PRO A 369 31.77 2.46 11.55
CA PRO A 369 32.65 1.70 10.66
C PRO A 369 32.48 0.16 10.78
N LYS A 370 31.92 -0.32 11.88
CA LYS A 370 31.57 -1.74 12.08
C LYS A 370 30.46 -2.21 11.15
N LEU A 371 29.55 -1.32 10.75
CA LEU A 371 28.43 -1.60 9.85
C LEU A 371 28.76 -1.18 8.41
N GLU A 372 29.21 0.07 8.24
CA GLU A 372 29.57 0.64 6.94
C GLU A 372 30.71 1.65 7.10
N THR A 373 31.72 1.57 6.22
CA THR A 373 32.88 2.47 6.22
C THR A 373 32.59 3.75 5.45
N LYS A 374 31.50 4.44 5.79
CA LYS A 374 31.08 5.73 5.23
C LYS A 374 30.74 6.71 6.33
N ALA A 375 30.92 7.99 6.07
CA ALA A 375 30.46 9.07 6.94
C ALA A 375 29.12 9.62 6.43
N TYR A 376 28.19 9.86 7.34
CA TYR A 376 26.88 10.42 7.06
C TYR A 376 26.81 11.83 7.62
N LEU A 377 26.32 12.78 6.83
CA LEU A 377 25.96 14.11 7.30
C LEU A 377 24.57 14.07 7.92
N LEU A 378 24.45 14.50 9.16
CA LEU A 378 23.17 14.60 9.88
C LEU A 378 22.86 16.07 10.15
N ALA A 379 21.58 16.42 9.97
CA ALA A 379 20.98 17.64 10.48
C ALA A 379 20.28 17.30 11.79
N ARG A 380 20.77 17.83 12.91
CA ARG A 380 20.18 17.67 14.24
C ARG A 380 19.25 18.81 14.54
N ILE A 381 18.00 18.49 14.82
CA ILE A 381 16.94 19.44 15.11
C ILE A 381 16.53 19.27 16.56
N THR A 382 16.43 20.40 17.30
CA THR A 382 15.94 20.46 18.66
C THR A 382 14.56 21.10 18.72
N GLY A 383 13.73 20.69 19.68
CA GLY A 383 12.37 21.22 19.84
C GLY A 383 11.47 20.92 18.63
N TRP A 384 11.64 19.74 18.08
CA TRP A 384 10.91 19.24 16.91
C TRP A 384 9.46 18.87 17.24
N GLU A 385 9.13 18.64 18.51
CA GLU A 385 7.82 18.20 19.00
C GLU A 385 6.69 19.18 18.63
N LYS A 386 7.00 20.47 18.57
CA LYS A 386 6.05 21.54 18.23
C LYS A 386 5.55 21.49 16.77
N TYR A 387 6.18 20.69 15.92
CA TYR A 387 5.81 20.59 14.50
C TYR A 387 4.85 19.44 14.20
N GLU A 388 4.38 18.70 15.21
CA GLU A 388 3.43 17.59 15.08
C GLU A 388 3.82 16.59 13.99
N LEU A 389 5.12 16.29 13.91
CA LEU A 389 5.66 15.34 12.95
C LEU A 389 5.30 13.91 13.36
N ILE A 390 5.00 13.08 12.37
CA ILE A 390 4.77 11.64 12.56
C ILE A 390 5.76 10.83 11.73
N ASP A 391 5.90 9.55 12.04
CA ASP A 391 6.76 8.63 11.29
C ASP A 391 6.41 8.62 9.80
N GLY A 392 7.43 8.71 8.94
CA GLY A 392 7.19 8.70 7.51
C GLY A 392 8.46 8.60 6.67
N ASP A 393 8.30 8.24 5.40
CA ASP A 393 9.38 8.22 4.44
C ASP A 393 9.75 9.65 4.01
N MET A 394 11.04 9.90 3.82
CA MET A 394 11.57 11.23 3.59
C MET A 394 12.53 11.22 2.39
N ASN A 395 12.17 11.94 1.34
CA ASN A 395 13.08 12.23 0.23
C ASN A 395 14.09 13.30 0.67
N VAL A 396 15.36 13.09 0.40
CA VAL A 396 16.42 14.00 0.82
C VAL A 396 17.03 14.68 -0.41
N TYR A 397 17.09 16.00 -0.34
CA TYR A 397 17.73 16.86 -1.34
C TYR A 397 18.81 17.68 -0.68
N TYR A 398 20.00 17.73 -1.29
CA TYR A 398 21.10 18.57 -0.85
C TYR A 398 21.67 19.34 -2.05
N SER A 399 21.81 20.66 -1.91
CA SER A 399 22.29 21.56 -2.98
C SER A 399 21.58 21.28 -4.32
N ASN A 400 20.23 21.27 -4.31
CA ASN A 400 19.32 20.99 -5.45
C ASN A 400 19.48 19.59 -6.09
N SER A 401 20.21 18.67 -5.47
CA SER A 401 20.38 17.31 -5.98
C SER A 401 19.62 16.31 -5.09
N TYR A 402 18.90 15.38 -5.72
CA TYR A 402 18.30 14.26 -5.01
C TYR A 402 19.38 13.31 -4.50
N ILE A 403 19.41 13.06 -3.19
CA ILE A 403 20.40 12.23 -2.53
C ILE A 403 19.91 10.80 -2.30
N GLY A 404 18.60 10.64 -2.03
CA GLY A 404 18.00 9.35 -1.75
C GLY A 404 16.80 9.43 -0.82
N VAL A 405 16.37 8.27 -0.33
CA VAL A 405 15.29 8.15 0.65
C VAL A 405 15.89 7.90 2.03
N SER A 406 15.37 8.60 3.03
CA SER A 406 15.58 8.38 4.46
C SER A 406 14.22 8.15 5.12
N ARG A 407 14.19 7.97 6.44
CA ARG A 407 12.95 7.85 7.20
C ARG A 407 13.00 8.79 8.40
N LEU A 408 11.94 9.57 8.57
CA LEU A 408 11.71 10.32 9.78
C LEU A 408 11.10 9.38 10.81
N ASN A 409 11.70 9.32 12.00
CA ASN A 409 11.22 8.50 13.12
C ASN A 409 11.03 9.39 14.34
N THR A 410 9.80 9.55 14.77
CA THR A 410 9.40 10.36 15.91
C THR A 410 9.25 9.55 17.20
N ASN A 411 9.34 8.19 17.11
CA ASN A 411 9.30 7.29 18.25
C ASN A 411 10.65 7.29 19.02
N THR A 412 11.09 8.47 19.43
CA THR A 412 12.31 8.67 20.22
C THR A 412 12.00 9.42 21.51
N VAL A 413 12.67 9.03 22.58
CA VAL A 413 12.62 9.76 23.87
C VAL A 413 13.66 10.88 23.96
N ASN A 414 14.38 11.16 22.86
CA ASN A 414 15.41 12.19 22.82
C ASN A 414 14.78 13.53 22.42
N ASP A 415 15.22 14.61 23.04
CA ASP A 415 14.83 15.98 22.70
C ASP A 415 15.38 16.45 21.35
N THR A 416 16.11 15.56 20.66
CA THR A 416 16.75 15.86 19.37
C THR A 416 16.33 14.85 18.31
N LEU A 417 16.04 15.35 17.12
CA LEU A 417 15.75 14.57 15.93
C LEU A 417 16.94 14.68 14.95
N ASP A 418 17.59 13.54 14.65
CA ASP A 418 18.70 13.49 13.71
C ASP A 418 18.18 13.06 12.31
N LEU A 419 18.25 13.96 11.35
CA LEU A 419 17.83 13.74 9.96
C LEU A 419 19.06 13.51 9.08
N SER A 420 19.12 12.35 8.40
CA SER A 420 20.26 12.03 7.52
C SER A 420 20.16 12.75 6.18
N LEU A 421 21.22 13.49 5.84
CA LEU A 421 21.40 14.16 4.55
C LEU A 421 22.25 13.32 3.57
N GLY A 422 22.52 12.05 3.92
CA GLY A 422 23.23 11.13 3.06
C GLY A 422 24.72 11.01 3.35
N ARG A 423 25.43 10.33 2.43
CA ARG A 423 26.85 9.96 2.57
C ARG A 423 27.75 11.06 2.02
N ASP A 424 28.82 11.42 2.75
CA ASP A 424 29.86 12.31 2.26
C ASP A 424 31.13 11.52 1.88
N ASN A 425 31.37 11.38 0.59
CA ASN A 425 32.53 10.64 0.07
C ASN A 425 33.88 11.38 0.26
N LYS A 426 33.86 12.66 0.67
CA LYS A 426 35.09 13.41 0.99
C LYS A 426 35.63 13.06 2.38
N ILE A 427 34.84 12.37 3.21
CA ILE A 427 35.31 11.83 4.49
C ILE A 427 35.58 10.34 4.30
N MET A 428 36.84 9.96 4.29
CA MET A 428 37.26 8.56 4.14
C MET A 428 37.30 7.89 5.50
N VAL A 429 36.73 6.69 5.58
CA VAL A 429 36.68 5.89 6.79
C VAL A 429 37.20 4.49 6.49
N THR A 430 38.06 3.96 7.33
CA THR A 430 38.52 2.57 7.27
C THR A 430 38.44 1.92 8.63
N ARG A 431 38.19 0.62 8.69
CA ARG A 431 38.20 -0.23 9.88
C ARG A 431 38.92 -1.52 9.56
N ILE A 432 40.08 -1.72 10.16
CA ILE A 432 40.99 -2.84 9.86
C ILE A 432 41.22 -3.63 11.15
N LYS A 433 41.12 -4.94 11.05
CA LYS A 433 41.53 -5.84 12.13
C LYS A 433 43.07 -5.93 12.16
N MET A 434 43.66 -5.70 13.32
CA MET A 434 45.11 -5.77 13.53
C MET A 434 45.47 -7.19 13.93
N GLU A 435 45.97 -7.97 12.97
CA GLU A 435 46.28 -9.41 13.22
C GLU A 435 47.40 -9.58 14.29
N ASP A 436 48.41 -8.73 14.28
CA ASP A 436 49.54 -8.77 15.23
C ASP A 436 49.08 -8.52 16.67
N PHE A 437 47.99 -7.85 16.89
CA PHE A 437 47.40 -7.51 18.20
C PHE A 437 46.12 -8.32 18.51
N SER A 438 45.80 -9.31 17.68
CA SER A 438 44.66 -10.20 17.88
C SER A 438 45.16 -11.62 18.12
N SER A 439 44.81 -12.21 19.25
CA SER A 439 45.35 -13.50 19.67
C SER A 439 44.26 -14.43 20.19
N LYS A 440 44.58 -15.74 20.15
CA LYS A 440 43.78 -16.80 20.78
C LYS A 440 44.70 -17.55 21.74
N SER A 441 44.32 -17.56 23.00
CA SER A 441 45.04 -18.26 24.06
C SER A 441 44.13 -19.20 24.83
N PHE A 442 44.72 -20.19 25.46
CA PHE A 442 44.03 -21.18 26.30
C PHE A 442 44.45 -21.05 27.74
N LEU A 443 43.49 -20.87 28.62
CA LEU A 443 43.67 -20.73 30.07
C LEU A 443 42.89 -21.84 30.80
N GLY A 444 43.54 -22.98 31.09
CA GLY A 444 42.86 -24.14 31.67
C GLY A 444 41.71 -24.64 30.76
N ASN A 445 40.50 -24.67 31.32
CA ASN A 445 39.29 -25.08 30.60
C ASN A 445 38.65 -23.94 29.76
N ASN A 446 39.22 -22.75 29.79
CA ASN A 446 38.70 -21.58 29.09
C ASN A 446 39.55 -21.24 27.87
N ARG A 447 38.91 -20.57 26.91
CA ARG A 447 39.50 -19.95 25.75
C ARG A 447 39.35 -18.44 25.88
N LYS A 448 40.44 -17.71 25.63
CA LYS A 448 40.47 -16.24 25.62
C LYS A 448 40.84 -15.80 24.21
N GLU A 449 39.97 -14.98 23.59
CA GLU A 449 40.21 -14.38 22.27
C GLU A 449 40.30 -12.86 22.42
N SER A 450 41.43 -12.29 22.02
CA SER A 450 41.63 -10.84 21.97
C SER A 450 41.48 -10.37 20.55
N ASN A 451 40.76 -9.27 20.35
CA ASN A 451 40.50 -8.67 19.03
C ASN A 451 40.82 -7.19 19.11
N THR A 452 41.65 -6.75 18.19
CA THR A 452 42.05 -5.33 18.05
C THR A 452 41.72 -4.82 16.67
N TYR A 453 41.05 -3.68 16.61
CA TYR A 453 40.71 -2.99 15.37
C TYR A 453 41.26 -1.58 15.40
N GLN A 454 41.77 -1.12 14.24
CA GLN A 454 42.13 0.26 14.00
C GLN A 454 41.10 0.90 13.10
N ILE A 455 40.50 2.01 13.55
CA ILE A 455 39.62 2.86 12.77
C ILE A 455 40.43 4.08 12.36
N GLN A 456 40.45 4.41 11.07
CA GLN A 456 41.07 5.62 10.60
C GLN A 456 40.06 6.43 9.81
N ILE A 457 39.98 7.72 10.14
CA ILE A 457 39.14 8.69 9.45
C ILE A 457 40.03 9.78 8.85
N LYS A 458 39.69 10.25 7.65
CA LYS A 458 40.42 11.30 6.96
C LYS A 458 39.45 12.31 6.35
N ASN A 459 39.67 13.60 6.65
CA ASN A 459 38.90 14.69 6.06
C ASN A 459 39.61 15.19 4.80
N ASN A 460 39.01 14.97 3.63
CA ASN A 460 39.50 15.50 2.35
C ASN A 460 38.76 16.78 1.91
N LYS A 461 37.98 17.40 2.81
CA LYS A 461 37.30 18.70 2.57
C LYS A 461 38.28 19.86 2.82
N GLY A 462 37.98 21.03 2.29
CA GLY A 462 38.66 22.28 2.60
C GLY A 462 38.25 22.95 3.91
N THR A 463 37.24 22.39 4.61
CA THR A 463 36.69 22.92 5.88
C THR A 463 36.85 21.91 6.98
N PRO A 464 36.95 22.32 8.26
CA PRO A 464 36.92 21.42 9.40
C PRO A 464 35.56 20.75 9.52
N VAL A 465 35.50 19.54 10.08
CA VAL A 465 34.28 18.78 10.28
C VAL A 465 34.22 18.21 11.68
N ASN A 466 33.08 18.36 12.34
CA ASN A 466 32.76 17.67 13.59
C ASN A 466 32.19 16.29 13.28
N ILE A 467 32.86 15.23 13.77
CA ILE A 467 32.48 13.85 13.47
C ILE A 467 32.40 13.02 14.74
N GLU A 468 31.28 12.29 14.88
CA GLU A 468 31.08 11.24 15.87
C GLU A 468 31.43 9.89 15.23
N VAL A 469 32.37 9.18 15.81
CA VAL A 469 32.74 7.81 15.43
C VAL A 469 32.13 6.86 16.45
N VAL A 470 31.36 5.88 16.01
CA VAL A 470 30.71 4.91 16.89
C VAL A 470 31.16 3.51 16.50
N ASP A 471 31.66 2.75 17.45
CA ASP A 471 31.94 1.32 17.30
C ASP A 471 31.37 0.56 18.54
N GLN A 472 31.56 -0.74 18.59
CA GLN A 472 30.95 -1.56 19.61
C GLN A 472 31.83 -2.72 20.04
N ILE A 473 31.94 -2.91 21.36
CA ILE A 473 32.47 -4.08 22.01
C ILE A 473 31.31 -5.03 22.33
N PRO A 474 31.45 -6.36 22.18
CA PRO A 474 30.37 -7.28 22.51
C PRO A 474 30.05 -7.20 24.03
N VAL A 475 28.80 -7.45 24.38
CA VAL A 475 28.34 -7.63 25.75
C VAL A 475 27.75 -9.02 25.89
N SER A 476 27.81 -9.59 27.11
CA SER A 476 27.26 -10.91 27.42
C SER A 476 26.23 -10.82 28.54
N GLN A 477 25.16 -11.60 28.43
CA GLN A 477 24.21 -11.86 29.52
C GLN A 477 24.52 -13.19 30.22
N GLU A 478 25.43 -14.00 29.66
CA GLU A 478 25.84 -15.30 30.21
C GLU A 478 27.00 -15.13 31.19
N SER A 479 26.85 -15.66 32.38
CA SER A 479 27.88 -15.58 33.45
C SER A 479 29.18 -16.30 33.11
N GLU A 480 29.14 -17.27 32.22
CA GLU A 480 30.30 -18.02 31.74
C GLU A 480 31.13 -17.30 30.66
N ILE A 481 30.58 -16.20 30.08
CA ILE A 481 31.25 -15.41 29.07
C ILE A 481 31.67 -14.07 29.66
N GLU A 482 32.95 -13.90 29.84
CA GLU A 482 33.55 -12.65 30.32
C GLU A 482 34.03 -11.81 29.14
N VAL A 483 33.72 -10.52 29.14
CA VAL A 483 34.22 -9.55 28.17
C VAL A 483 34.97 -8.44 28.89
N GLY A 484 36.18 -8.13 28.43
CA GLY A 484 36.97 -7.06 28.97
C GLY A 484 37.55 -6.13 27.92
N VAL A 485 37.69 -4.89 28.30
CA VAL A 485 38.25 -3.82 27.44
C VAL A 485 39.74 -3.73 27.68
N ASN A 486 40.57 -3.74 26.61
CA ASN A 486 42.01 -3.49 26.66
C ASN A 486 42.34 -2.02 26.40
N GLU A 487 41.80 -1.48 25.25
CA GLU A 487 42.07 -0.14 24.78
C GLU A 487 40.89 0.40 23.98
N ILE A 488 40.58 1.68 24.14
CA ILE A 488 39.52 2.38 23.42
C ILE A 488 39.90 3.81 23.01
N SER A 489 41.18 4.14 22.90
CA SER A 489 41.66 5.48 22.48
C SER A 489 40.89 6.64 23.12
N ALA A 490 40.67 6.63 24.43
CA ALA A 490 39.90 7.61 25.20
C ALA A 490 38.42 7.79 24.72
N GLY A 491 37.83 6.77 24.09
CA GLY A 491 36.40 6.78 23.72
C GLY A 491 35.48 6.68 24.94
N ALA A 492 34.31 7.27 24.86
CA ALA A 492 33.24 7.12 25.84
C ALA A 492 32.60 5.73 25.69
N TYR A 493 32.78 4.87 26.69
CA TYR A 493 32.30 3.50 26.69
C TYR A 493 31.05 3.33 27.57
N ASN A 494 30.04 2.72 27.00
CA ASN A 494 28.83 2.32 27.72
C ASN A 494 28.86 0.79 27.94
N PRO A 495 29.06 0.29 29.19
CA PRO A 495 29.16 -1.14 29.45
C PRO A 495 27.86 -1.93 29.27
N ILE A 496 26.70 -1.27 29.31
CA ILE A 496 25.40 -1.94 29.14
C ILE A 496 25.17 -2.25 27.67
N THR A 497 25.48 -1.31 26.78
CA THR A 497 25.22 -1.45 25.31
C THR A 497 26.46 -1.92 24.54
N GLY A 498 27.64 -1.82 25.16
CA GLY A 498 28.91 -2.08 24.50
C GLY A 498 29.39 -0.98 23.56
N LEU A 499 28.65 0.12 23.42
CA LEU A 499 28.97 1.21 22.51
C LEU A 499 30.20 2.00 22.99
N VAL A 500 31.07 2.31 22.03
CA VAL A 500 32.21 3.21 22.21
C VAL A 500 32.04 4.38 21.22
N LYS A 501 32.10 5.62 21.76
CA LYS A 501 31.90 6.85 20.98
C LYS A 501 33.11 7.75 21.12
N TRP A 502 33.53 8.31 19.98
CA TRP A 502 34.56 9.35 19.90
C TRP A 502 33.97 10.56 19.18
N ASN A 503 34.03 11.72 19.82
CA ASN A 503 33.67 13.00 19.22
C ASN A 503 34.97 13.76 18.92
N THR A 504 35.16 14.18 17.67
CA THR A 504 36.38 14.86 17.29
C THR A 504 36.13 15.88 16.18
N GLU A 505 36.92 16.94 16.17
CA GLU A 505 37.00 17.88 15.06
C GLU A 505 38.19 17.48 14.17
N LEU A 506 37.91 17.21 12.90
CA LEU A 506 38.93 16.93 11.89
C LEU A 506 39.21 18.17 11.07
N LYS A 507 40.44 18.68 11.19
CA LYS A 507 40.92 19.79 10.33
C LYS A 507 41.00 19.38 8.88
N PRO A 508 40.98 20.34 7.92
CA PRO A 508 41.17 20.06 6.50
C PRO A 508 42.43 19.21 6.23
N ALA A 509 42.32 18.24 5.33
CA ALA A 509 43.38 17.34 4.88
C ALA A 509 44.05 16.50 6.00
N THR A 510 43.48 16.43 7.20
CA THR A 510 44.05 15.64 8.32
C THR A 510 43.38 14.27 8.46
N SER A 511 44.06 13.36 9.13
CA SER A 511 43.55 12.05 9.49
C SER A 511 43.71 11.78 10.98
N GLN A 512 42.78 11.02 11.56
CA GLN A 512 42.86 10.57 12.95
C GLN A 512 42.61 9.06 13.02
N LYS A 513 43.29 8.43 13.99
CA LYS A 513 43.18 6.98 14.24
C LYS A 513 42.61 6.73 15.63
N PHE A 514 41.77 5.71 15.71
CA PHE A 514 41.22 5.19 16.96
C PHE A 514 41.48 3.69 17.02
N THR A 515 41.84 3.20 18.19
CA THR A 515 42.02 1.78 18.46
C THR A 515 40.91 1.31 19.36
N ILE A 516 40.30 0.19 19.03
CA ILE A 516 39.36 -0.54 19.88
C ILE A 516 39.89 -1.96 20.07
N SER A 517 40.21 -2.31 21.28
CA SER A 517 40.77 -3.62 21.65
C SER A 517 40.01 -4.18 22.84
N TYR A 518 39.59 -5.41 22.71
CA TYR A 518 38.84 -6.14 23.74
C TYR A 518 39.16 -7.63 23.69
N TRP A 519 38.87 -8.32 24.77
CA TRP A 519 38.96 -9.77 24.86
C TRP A 519 37.63 -10.38 25.30
N VAL A 520 37.42 -11.63 24.87
CA VAL A 520 36.29 -12.47 25.28
C VAL A 520 36.87 -13.79 25.81
N LYS A 521 36.43 -14.20 27.00
CA LYS A 521 36.84 -15.46 27.65
C LYS A 521 35.59 -16.32 27.84
N TYR A 522 35.67 -17.58 27.47
CA TYR A 522 34.56 -18.53 27.54
C TYR A 522 35.05 -19.97 27.63
N PRO A 523 34.22 -20.95 28.07
CA PRO A 523 34.57 -22.36 28.16
C PRO A 523 34.89 -22.95 26.78
N LYS A 524 35.93 -23.80 26.66
CA LYS A 524 36.40 -24.41 25.41
C LYS A 524 35.35 -25.29 24.73
N ASN A 525 34.52 -25.96 25.52
CA ASN A 525 33.48 -26.89 25.07
C ASN A 525 32.18 -26.22 24.63
N LYS A 526 32.06 -24.89 24.81
CA LYS A 526 30.90 -24.11 24.41
C LYS A 526 31.33 -23.07 23.37
N PRO A 527 31.13 -23.33 22.04
CA PRO A 527 31.51 -22.36 21.03
C PRO A 527 30.63 -21.10 21.12
N VAL A 528 31.29 -19.94 21.21
CA VAL A 528 30.61 -18.63 21.17
C VAL A 528 30.54 -18.10 19.74
N GLN A 529 29.35 -17.76 19.29
CA GLN A 529 29.17 -17.15 17.98
C GLN A 529 29.47 -15.65 18.07
N MET A 530 30.73 -15.25 17.77
CA MET A 530 31.19 -13.86 17.83
C MET A 530 30.70 -13.00 16.65
N SER A 531 30.17 -13.59 15.60
CA SER A 531 29.57 -12.88 14.48
C SER A 531 28.22 -13.50 14.18
N ARG A 532 27.14 -12.90 14.62
CA ARG A 532 25.89 -13.06 13.88
C ARG A 532 26.07 -12.35 12.55
N LYS A 533 26.22 -13.10 11.46
CA LYS A 533 25.82 -12.67 10.11
C LYS A 533 24.29 -12.56 10.11
N ARG A 534 23.73 -11.66 10.89
CA ARG A 534 22.48 -11.05 10.45
C ARG A 534 22.93 -10.09 9.36
N ALA A 535 22.48 -10.34 8.15
CA ALA A 535 22.20 -9.26 7.23
C ALA A 535 21.18 -8.38 7.98
N VAL A 536 21.68 -7.47 8.79
CA VAL A 536 20.91 -6.31 9.22
C VAL A 536 20.73 -5.61 7.88
N ALA A 537 19.52 -5.57 7.36
CA ALA A 537 19.15 -4.54 6.43
C ALA A 537 19.77 -3.27 7.02
N ALA A 538 20.57 -2.55 6.22
CA ALA A 538 21.17 -1.30 6.66
C ALA A 538 20.07 -0.55 7.39
N PRO A 539 20.33 0.01 8.59
CA PRO A 539 19.29 0.73 9.26
C PRO A 539 18.75 1.71 8.24
N ARG A 540 17.52 1.51 7.84
CA ARG A 540 16.80 2.49 7.06
C ARG A 540 16.56 3.60 8.08
N PHE A 541 17.52 4.53 8.13
CA PHE A 541 17.38 5.75 8.89
C PHE A 541 16.31 6.59 8.22
#